data_3921bbfc5f3ea69a5f07aba4078cfc1f
#
_entry.id   3921bbfc5f3ea69a5f07aba4078cfc1f
#
_cell.length_a   1.000
_cell.length_b   1.000
_cell.length_c   1.000
_cell.angle_alpha   90.00
_cell.angle_beta   90.00
_cell.angle_gamma   90.00
#
_symmetry.space_group_name_H-M   'P 1'
#
loop_
_entity.id
_entity.type
_entity.pdbx_description
1 polymer ?
#
loop_
_entity_poly.entity_id
_entity_poly.type
_entity_poly.pdbx_seq_one_letter_code
_entity_poly.pdbx_strand_id
1 'polypeptide(L)'
;MQQDLLVYPDPKKQERYDRAYMRMAQEWSRLSHCTRKKVGALIVKDGMIISDGYNGTPTGFPNDCEDAQGLTLWYVLHAEANAIMKVARSTNNARNATLYLTHSPCKECSKLILQAGIKRLVYLNDYKDPSGLDLLEKGGILLQRLVMD
;
A
#
# COMPACT_ATOMS: atom_id res chain seq x y z
N MET A 1 -20.52 -7.14 9.39
CA MET A 1 -19.91 -7.10 8.05
C MET A 1 -18.59 -6.34 8.02
N GLN A 2 -18.53 -5.09 8.47
CA GLN A 2 -17.24 -4.40 8.62
C GLN A 2 -16.33 -5.06 9.68
N GLN A 3 -16.92 -5.69 10.68
CA GLN A 3 -16.19 -6.40 11.75
C GLN A 3 -15.44 -7.64 11.25
N ASP A 4 -15.88 -8.23 10.14
CA ASP A 4 -15.25 -9.43 9.58
C ASP A 4 -13.90 -9.16 8.91
N LEU A 5 -13.56 -7.88 8.68
CA LEU A 5 -12.30 -7.47 8.10
C LEU A 5 -11.23 -7.15 9.15
N LEU A 6 -11.62 -7.07 10.41
CA LEU A 6 -10.69 -6.79 11.49
C LEU A 6 -10.21 -8.11 12.08
N VAL A 7 -8.90 -8.29 12.11
CA VAL A 7 -8.29 -9.46 12.75
C VAL A 7 -8.55 -9.44 14.26
N TYR A 8 -8.65 -8.26 14.82
CA TYR A 8 -8.87 -8.08 16.25
C TYR A 8 -10.22 -7.39 16.48
N PRO A 9 -11.18 -8.05 17.19
CA PRO A 9 -12.47 -7.45 17.51
C PRO A 9 -12.35 -6.19 18.39
N ASP A 10 -11.31 -6.12 19.25
CA ASP A 10 -11.07 -4.95 20.10
C ASP A 10 -10.49 -3.82 19.26
N PRO A 11 -11.19 -2.67 19.11
CA PRO A 11 -10.70 -1.54 18.31
C PRO A 11 -9.36 -0.98 18.78
N LYS A 12 -9.09 -1.00 20.08
CA LYS A 12 -7.82 -0.49 20.63
C LYS A 12 -6.66 -1.40 20.22
N LYS A 13 -6.88 -2.71 20.25
CA LYS A 13 -5.87 -3.68 19.81
C LYS A 13 -5.63 -3.53 18.32
N GLN A 14 -6.68 -3.40 17.51
CA GLN A 14 -6.56 -3.20 16.08
C GLN A 14 -5.76 -1.94 15.77
N GLU A 15 -6.03 -0.84 16.46
CA GLU A 15 -5.31 0.42 16.26
C GLU A 15 -3.81 0.28 16.60
N ARG A 16 -3.47 -0.43 17.68
CA ARG A 16 -2.07 -0.67 18.05
C ARG A 16 -1.33 -1.40 16.93
N TYR A 17 -1.94 -2.42 16.36
CA TYR A 17 -1.34 -3.18 15.24
C TYR A 17 -1.29 -2.33 13.97
N ASP A 18 -2.34 -1.58 13.67
CA ASP A 18 -2.35 -0.68 12.52
C ASP A 18 -1.17 0.31 12.58
N ARG A 19 -0.92 0.88 13.75
CA ARG A 19 0.20 1.80 13.95
C ARG A 19 1.55 1.10 13.79
N ALA A 20 1.68 -0.11 14.32
CA ALA A 20 2.89 -0.90 14.19
C ALA A 20 3.18 -1.25 12.72
N TYR A 21 2.18 -1.74 12.00
CA TYR A 21 2.33 -2.05 10.57
C TYR A 21 2.64 -0.78 9.77
N MET A 22 2.01 0.33 10.10
CA MET A 22 2.28 1.59 9.40
C MET A 22 3.71 2.08 9.64
N ARG A 23 4.24 1.93 10.86
CA ARG A 23 5.65 2.25 11.12
C ARG A 23 6.58 1.39 10.28
N MET A 24 6.25 0.12 10.10
CA MET A 24 7.01 -0.77 9.21
C MET A 24 6.93 -0.31 7.76
N ALA A 25 5.76 0.09 7.29
CA ALA A 25 5.60 0.64 5.95
C ALA A 25 6.42 1.92 5.77
N GLN A 26 6.45 2.78 6.78
CA GLN A 26 7.29 3.99 6.77
C GLN A 26 8.77 3.64 6.66
N GLU A 27 9.23 2.63 7.40
CA GLU A 27 10.62 2.17 7.32
C GLU A 27 10.92 1.63 5.92
N TRP A 28 9.99 0.87 5.34
CA TRP A 28 10.13 0.37 3.97
C TRP A 28 10.24 1.49 2.94
N SER A 29 9.52 2.59 3.15
CA SER A 29 9.58 3.74 2.24
C SER A 29 10.99 4.30 2.11
N ARG A 30 11.79 4.19 3.15
CA ARG A 30 13.18 4.70 3.16
C ARG A 30 14.11 3.90 2.25
N LEU A 31 13.71 2.69 1.88
CA LEU A 31 14.48 1.87 0.93
C LEU A 31 14.35 2.37 -0.50
N SER A 32 13.35 3.19 -0.78
CA SER A 32 13.15 3.75 -2.12
C SER A 32 14.30 4.66 -2.54
N HIS A 33 14.77 4.50 -3.76
CA HIS A 33 15.78 5.38 -4.37
C HIS A 33 15.13 6.58 -5.07
N CYS A 34 13.80 6.65 -5.14
CA CYS A 34 13.12 7.76 -5.78
C CYS A 34 13.28 9.04 -4.97
N THR A 35 13.47 10.17 -5.65
CA THR A 35 13.70 11.47 -4.99
C THR A 35 12.43 12.28 -4.84
N ARG A 36 11.46 12.15 -5.76
CA ARG A 36 10.23 12.93 -5.71
C ARG A 36 9.32 12.52 -4.57
N LYS A 37 9.20 11.20 -4.34
CA LYS A 37 8.35 10.67 -3.30
C LYS A 37 8.82 9.26 -2.94
N LYS A 38 8.88 8.98 -1.65
CA LYS A 38 9.22 7.66 -1.13
C LYS A 38 8.00 7.09 -0.45
N VAL A 39 7.51 5.96 -0.94
CA VAL A 39 6.28 5.31 -0.49
C VAL A 39 6.60 3.89 -0.08
N GLY A 40 6.00 3.46 1.03
CA GLY A 40 6.11 2.09 1.53
C GLY A 40 4.75 1.44 1.66
N ALA A 41 4.72 0.13 1.47
CA ALA A 41 3.50 -0.68 1.52
C ALA A 41 3.74 -1.99 2.25
N LEU A 42 2.73 -2.44 3.01
CA LEU A 42 2.66 -3.79 3.58
C LEU A 42 1.31 -4.38 3.29
N ILE A 43 1.27 -5.67 3.01
CA ILE A 43 0.02 -6.42 2.91
C ILE A 43 -0.03 -7.42 4.07
N VAL A 44 -1.09 -7.32 4.86
CA VAL A 44 -1.30 -8.15 6.04
C VAL A 44 -2.58 -8.96 5.86
N LYS A 45 -2.50 -10.26 6.10
CA LYS A 45 -3.62 -11.17 5.97
C LYS A 45 -3.63 -12.13 7.15
N ASP A 46 -4.79 -12.26 7.80
CA ASP A 46 -4.96 -13.17 8.95
C ASP A 46 -3.89 -12.94 10.03
N GLY A 47 -3.55 -11.68 10.29
CA GLY A 47 -2.56 -11.31 11.29
C GLY A 47 -1.11 -11.57 10.89
N MET A 48 -0.85 -11.86 9.61
CA MET A 48 0.50 -12.12 9.12
C MET A 48 0.86 -11.15 7.99
N ILE A 49 2.08 -10.65 8.02
CA ILE A 49 2.62 -9.88 6.90
C ILE A 49 2.92 -10.86 5.78
N ILE A 50 2.21 -10.72 4.64
CA ILE A 50 2.41 -11.61 3.50
C ILE A 50 3.17 -10.96 2.36
N SER A 51 3.32 -9.63 2.39
CA SER A 51 4.07 -8.90 1.36
C SER A 51 4.45 -7.52 1.85
N ASP A 52 5.42 -6.94 1.16
CA ASP A 52 5.90 -5.58 1.36
C ASP A 52 6.29 -4.98 0.02
N GLY A 53 6.45 -3.67 -0.02
CA GLY A 53 6.91 -2.98 -1.22
C GLY A 53 7.31 -1.55 -0.95
N TYR A 54 8.12 -1.01 -1.83
CA TYR A 54 8.41 0.42 -1.91
C TYR A 54 8.50 0.79 -3.39
N ASN A 55 8.34 2.07 -3.70
CA ASN A 55 8.36 2.49 -5.09
C ASN A 55 9.78 2.47 -5.66
N GLY A 56 9.91 2.07 -6.91
CA GLY A 56 11.19 1.96 -7.57
C GLY A 56 11.09 1.34 -8.94
N THR A 57 12.26 1.24 -9.59
CA THR A 57 12.39 0.62 -10.89
C THR A 57 12.23 -0.91 -10.79
N PRO A 58 11.94 -1.59 -11.91
CA PRO A 58 11.89 -3.05 -11.91
C PRO A 58 13.22 -3.66 -11.45
N THR A 59 13.16 -4.82 -10.84
CA THR A 59 14.34 -5.55 -10.35
C THR A 59 15.38 -5.72 -11.45
N GLY A 60 16.62 -5.32 -11.16
CA GLY A 60 17.73 -5.41 -12.10
C GLY A 60 17.93 -4.20 -12.99
N PHE A 61 17.01 -3.25 -12.97
CA PHE A 61 17.16 -1.98 -13.68
C PHE A 61 17.98 -0.99 -12.83
N PRO A 62 18.61 0.03 -13.47
CA PRO A 62 19.23 1.12 -12.69
C PRO A 62 18.22 1.76 -11.75
N ASN A 63 18.69 2.21 -10.57
CA ASN A 63 17.80 2.71 -9.51
C ASN A 63 17.29 4.14 -9.73
N ASP A 64 17.59 4.77 -10.87
CA ASP A 64 17.14 6.13 -11.15
C ASP A 64 15.64 6.13 -11.48
N CYS A 65 14.85 6.72 -10.59
CA CYS A 65 13.41 6.83 -10.77
C CYS A 65 13.00 8.00 -11.66
N GLU A 66 13.84 9.03 -11.73
CA GLU A 66 13.56 10.28 -12.43
C GLU A 66 14.51 10.50 -13.59
N ASP A 67 14.04 11.19 -14.63
CA ASP A 67 14.86 11.61 -15.75
C ASP A 67 15.65 12.88 -15.42
N ALA A 68 16.41 13.40 -16.40
CA ALA A 68 17.24 14.59 -16.23
C ALA A 68 16.42 15.84 -15.86
N GLN A 69 15.12 15.86 -16.16
CA GLN A 69 14.20 16.95 -15.84
C GLN A 69 13.47 16.73 -14.51
N GLY A 70 13.79 15.65 -13.78
CA GLY A 70 13.16 15.32 -12.51
C GLY A 70 11.80 14.68 -12.62
N LEU A 71 11.39 14.24 -13.82
CA LEU A 71 10.12 13.56 -14.03
C LEU A 71 10.28 12.06 -13.81
N THR A 72 9.29 11.45 -13.17
CA THR A 72 9.31 10.01 -12.91
C THR A 72 9.29 9.23 -14.22
N LEU A 73 10.21 8.28 -14.33
CA LEU A 73 10.26 7.39 -15.50
C LEU A 73 9.02 6.51 -15.54
N TRP A 74 8.51 6.24 -16.75
CA TRP A 74 7.23 5.56 -16.93
C TRP A 74 7.20 4.13 -16.36
N TYR A 75 8.35 3.48 -16.25
CA TYR A 75 8.45 2.10 -15.78
C TYR A 75 8.68 1.99 -14.27
N VAL A 76 8.66 3.09 -13.53
CA VAL A 76 8.73 3.05 -12.07
C VAL A 76 7.43 2.46 -11.53
N LEU A 77 7.59 1.47 -10.65
CA LEU A 77 6.46 0.81 -10.00
C LEU A 77 6.15 1.50 -8.68
N HIS A 78 4.88 1.71 -8.40
CA HIS A 78 4.44 2.22 -7.11
C HIS A 78 4.56 1.13 -6.03
N ALA A 79 4.64 1.54 -4.77
CA ALA A 79 4.85 0.63 -3.64
C ALA A 79 3.77 -0.46 -3.56
N GLU A 80 2.51 -0.08 -3.72
CA GLU A 80 1.39 -1.01 -3.68
C GLU A 80 1.42 -2.00 -4.84
N ALA A 81 1.81 -1.55 -6.03
CA ALA A 81 1.96 -2.44 -7.18
C ALA A 81 3.06 -3.46 -6.92
N ASN A 82 4.19 -3.03 -6.35
CA ASN A 82 5.28 -3.94 -6.00
C ASN A 82 4.84 -4.98 -4.96
N ALA A 83 4.10 -4.55 -3.94
CA ALA A 83 3.61 -5.47 -2.90
C ALA A 83 2.64 -6.49 -3.49
N ILE A 84 1.73 -6.07 -4.37
CA ILE A 84 0.77 -6.95 -5.03
C ILE A 84 1.50 -7.95 -5.96
N MET A 85 2.49 -7.49 -6.70
CA MET A 85 3.25 -8.36 -7.60
C MET A 85 4.08 -9.41 -6.83
N LYS A 86 4.60 -9.07 -5.66
CA LYS A 86 5.27 -10.05 -4.80
C LYS A 86 4.31 -11.15 -4.34
N VAL A 87 3.07 -10.78 -3.98
CA VAL A 87 2.04 -11.77 -3.64
C VAL A 87 1.78 -12.69 -4.84
N ALA A 88 1.69 -12.11 -6.04
CA ALA A 88 1.44 -12.88 -7.27
C ALA A 88 2.54 -13.91 -7.56
N ARG A 89 3.77 -13.67 -7.10
CA ARG A 89 4.90 -14.61 -7.26
C ARG A 89 5.02 -15.60 -6.09
N SER A 90 4.15 -15.50 -5.10
CA SER A 90 4.16 -16.37 -3.92
C SER A 90 3.06 -17.43 -4.03
N THR A 91 2.97 -18.29 -3.02
CA THR A 91 1.88 -19.24 -2.89
C THR A 91 0.66 -18.63 -2.20
N ASN A 92 0.73 -17.35 -1.83
CA ASN A 92 -0.33 -16.65 -1.13
C ASN A 92 -1.22 -15.85 -2.11
N ASN A 93 -2.27 -15.25 -1.59
CA ASN A 93 -3.10 -14.30 -2.32
C ASN A 93 -3.53 -13.18 -1.36
N ALA A 94 -3.92 -12.04 -1.92
CA ALA A 94 -4.27 -10.86 -1.14
C ALA A 94 -5.78 -10.76 -0.83
N ARG A 95 -6.55 -11.79 -1.10
CA ARG A 95 -7.99 -11.78 -0.86
C ARG A 95 -8.28 -11.52 0.63
N ASN A 96 -9.13 -10.55 0.89
CA ASN A 96 -9.54 -10.12 2.24
C ASN A 96 -8.40 -9.57 3.09
N ALA A 97 -7.26 -9.22 2.48
CA ALA A 97 -6.13 -8.64 3.19
C ALA A 97 -6.33 -7.15 3.47
N THR A 98 -5.49 -6.63 4.36
CA THR A 98 -5.33 -5.19 4.61
C THR A 98 -4.05 -4.71 3.97
N LEU A 99 -4.13 -3.60 3.24
CA LEU A 99 -2.97 -2.90 2.69
C LEU A 99 -2.67 -1.68 3.56
N TYR A 100 -1.44 -1.59 4.05
CA TYR A 100 -0.91 -0.43 4.75
C TYR A 100 -0.04 0.35 3.78
N LEU A 101 -0.35 1.62 3.57
CA LEU A 101 0.29 2.43 2.54
C LEU A 101 0.60 3.81 3.10
N THR A 102 1.83 4.30 2.94
CA THR A 102 2.22 5.59 3.51
C THR A 102 1.56 6.77 2.81
N HIS A 103 1.13 6.60 1.56
CA HIS A 103 0.36 7.60 0.78
C HIS A 103 -0.84 6.93 0.14
N SER A 104 -1.98 7.61 0.10
CA SER A 104 -3.16 7.06 -0.56
C SER A 104 -2.86 6.75 -2.03
N PRO A 105 -3.48 5.70 -2.61
CA PRO A 105 -3.12 5.24 -3.95
C PRO A 105 -3.65 6.15 -5.04
N CYS A 106 -2.92 6.19 -6.16
CA CYS A 106 -3.43 6.80 -7.39
C CYS A 106 -4.56 5.95 -7.98
N LYS A 107 -5.25 6.50 -8.96
CA LYS A 107 -6.37 5.78 -9.59
C LYS A 107 -5.95 4.48 -10.26
N GLU A 108 -4.77 4.43 -10.87
CA GLU A 108 -4.27 3.22 -11.53
C GLU A 108 -4.01 2.09 -10.52
N CYS A 109 -3.33 2.41 -9.41
CA CYS A 109 -3.07 1.41 -8.37
C CYS A 109 -4.33 0.99 -7.64
N SER A 110 -5.31 1.88 -7.52
CA SER A 110 -6.60 1.55 -6.89
C SER A 110 -7.33 0.43 -7.64
N LYS A 111 -7.24 0.42 -8.97
CA LYS A 111 -7.79 -0.69 -9.77
C LYS A 111 -7.13 -2.02 -9.39
N LEU A 112 -5.80 -2.00 -9.23
CA LEU A 112 -5.05 -3.20 -8.85
C LEU A 112 -5.42 -3.68 -7.44
N ILE A 113 -5.60 -2.76 -6.51
CA ILE A 113 -6.01 -3.07 -5.13
C ILE A 113 -7.37 -3.78 -5.13
N LEU A 114 -8.33 -3.25 -5.88
CA LEU A 114 -9.66 -3.87 -6.01
C LEU A 114 -9.54 -5.28 -6.58
N GLN A 115 -8.81 -5.41 -7.70
CA GLN A 115 -8.73 -6.67 -8.43
C GLN A 115 -7.94 -7.73 -7.66
N ALA A 116 -7.01 -7.32 -6.79
CA ALA A 116 -6.29 -8.23 -5.91
C ALA A 116 -7.15 -8.81 -4.78
N GLY A 117 -8.32 -8.26 -4.56
CA GLY A 117 -9.23 -8.73 -3.50
C GLY A 117 -8.97 -8.14 -2.13
N ILE A 118 -8.11 -7.13 -2.03
CA ILE A 118 -7.87 -6.40 -0.79
C ILE A 118 -9.17 -5.75 -0.33
N LYS A 119 -9.48 -5.82 0.96
CA LYS A 119 -10.74 -5.33 1.51
C LYS A 119 -10.60 -4.14 2.43
N ARG A 120 -9.38 -3.85 2.88
CA ARG A 120 -9.13 -2.74 3.79
C ARG A 120 -7.86 -2.02 3.37
N LEU A 121 -7.90 -0.69 3.34
CA LEU A 121 -6.74 0.16 3.09
C LEU A 121 -6.55 1.09 4.28
N VAL A 122 -5.35 1.08 4.85
CA VAL A 122 -4.93 2.01 5.89
C VAL A 122 -3.82 2.88 5.31
N TYR A 123 -3.95 4.21 5.40
CA TYR A 123 -2.97 5.12 4.80
C TYR A 123 -2.72 6.34 5.71
N LEU A 124 -1.60 7.04 5.46
CA LEU A 124 -1.20 8.23 6.23
C LEU A 124 -1.49 9.53 5.49
N ASN A 125 -0.88 9.70 4.33
CA ASN A 125 -0.89 10.96 3.59
C ASN A 125 -1.81 10.87 2.39
N ASP A 126 -2.55 11.96 2.13
CA ASP A 126 -3.41 12.02 0.96
C ASP A 126 -2.60 12.26 -0.31
N TYR A 127 -2.95 11.54 -1.36
CA TYR A 127 -2.55 11.84 -2.72
C TYR A 127 -3.41 12.99 -3.24
N LYS A 128 -2.86 13.84 -4.11
CA LYS A 128 -3.57 15.03 -4.61
C LYS A 128 -4.89 14.70 -5.31
N ASP A 129 -4.91 13.61 -6.08
CA ASP A 129 -6.09 13.17 -6.81
C ASP A 129 -6.87 12.16 -5.96
N PRO A 130 -8.10 12.50 -5.52
CA PRO A 130 -8.90 11.60 -4.69
C PRO A 130 -9.58 10.48 -5.47
N SER A 131 -9.46 10.44 -6.79
CA SER A 131 -10.16 9.47 -7.64
C SER A 131 -9.90 8.03 -7.24
N GLY A 132 -8.67 7.72 -6.80
CA GLY A 132 -8.32 6.39 -6.34
C GLY A 132 -9.12 5.96 -5.11
N LEU A 133 -9.16 6.82 -4.09
CA LEU A 133 -9.94 6.54 -2.88
C LEU A 133 -11.44 6.44 -3.18
N ASP A 134 -11.94 7.30 -4.06
CA ASP A 134 -13.35 7.28 -4.46
C ASP A 134 -13.70 5.95 -5.12
N LEU A 135 -12.83 5.44 -5.98
CA LEU A 135 -13.02 4.14 -6.61
C LEU A 135 -13.04 3.00 -5.57
N LEU A 136 -12.12 3.03 -4.63
CA LEU A 136 -12.03 2.01 -3.59
C LEU A 136 -13.28 2.02 -2.70
N GLU A 137 -13.75 3.19 -2.30
CA GLU A 137 -14.98 3.33 -1.53
C GLU A 137 -16.17 2.77 -2.28
N LYS A 138 -16.30 3.10 -3.56
CA LYS A 138 -17.35 2.60 -4.44
C LYS A 138 -17.28 1.09 -4.59
N GLY A 139 -16.08 0.53 -4.56
CA GLY A 139 -15.85 -0.92 -4.61
C GLY A 139 -16.04 -1.65 -3.29
N GLY A 140 -16.42 -0.95 -2.22
CA GLY A 140 -16.68 -1.56 -0.91
C GLY A 140 -15.44 -1.79 -0.06
N ILE A 141 -14.31 -1.17 -0.40
CA ILE A 141 -13.08 -1.24 0.41
C ILE A 141 -13.26 -0.38 1.65
N LEU A 142 -12.90 -0.93 2.80
CA LEU A 142 -12.89 -0.17 4.05
C LEU A 142 -11.64 0.72 4.09
N LEU A 143 -11.85 2.05 4.13
CA LEU A 143 -10.78 3.03 4.14
C LEU A 143 -10.55 3.55 5.57
N GLN A 144 -9.29 3.62 5.98
CA GLN A 144 -8.88 4.13 7.28
C GLN A 144 -7.66 5.02 7.12
N ARG A 145 -7.82 6.32 7.40
CA ARG A 145 -6.68 7.21 7.50
C ARG A 145 -6.13 7.19 8.92
N LEU A 146 -4.83 6.98 9.06
CA LEU A 146 -4.15 7.09 10.36
C LEU A 146 -3.49 8.45 10.49
N VAL A 147 -3.47 8.95 11.73
CA VAL A 147 -2.65 10.10 12.10
C VAL A 147 -1.58 9.56 13.05
N MET A 148 -0.31 9.63 12.62
CA MET A 148 0.82 9.17 13.41
C MET A 148 1.41 10.34 14.21
N ASP A 149 1.93 10.02 15.37
CA ASP A 149 2.57 11.00 16.25
C ASP A 149 3.95 11.40 15.76
#